data_ae770cc4660d258a8d8fb5aab5f5a69f
#
_entry.id   ae770cc4660d258a8d8fb5aab5f5a69f
#
_cell.length_a   1.000
_cell.length_b   1.000
_cell.length_c   1.000
_cell.angle_alpha   90.00
_cell.angle_beta   90.00
_cell.angle_gamma   90.00
#
_symmetry.space_group_name_H-M   'P 1'
#
loop_
_entity.id
_entity.type
_entity.pdbx_description
1 polymer ?
#
loop_
_entity_poly.entity_id
_entity_poly.type
_entity_poly.pdbx_seq_one_letter_code
_entity_poly.pdbx_strand_id
1 'polypeptide(L)'
;MPKNILLLCGVSLMLISCGASYNSNVSGGGGSGSAGGGSGVAATSDGQEGVYSGIASSGYTFWTIILPNNELYGIYGTVHRNQLLLDGMITGQGTSGNDTYTASVTDFFYTGSVKSATFSASDFTGASLDGSLTEGGTVTTFYAPSMLGSIWDYGTTFVTPASISSISGTWTGTLLDGMTTTVTISSTGSVTGSSSGCSFTGTAVPDSSKTNFFDVSLTFGGSPCAFPNQAANGIAVEYLLSDNVTNQFLVAVTVGNSAGTVFAAER
;
A
#
# COMPACT_ATOMS: atom_id res chain seq x y z
N MET A 1 -13.65 21.59 2.33
CA MET A 1 -13.13 20.82 1.19
C MET A 1 -13.68 19.41 1.32
N PRO A 2 -14.23 18.80 0.27
CA PRO A 2 -14.68 17.42 0.35
C PRO A 2 -13.47 16.51 0.61
N LYS A 3 -13.57 15.62 1.58
CA LYS A 3 -12.58 14.56 1.82
C LYS A 3 -12.70 13.52 0.72
N ASN A 4 -11.58 13.01 0.27
CA ASN A 4 -11.52 11.91 -0.71
C ASN A 4 -12.21 10.67 -0.17
N ILE A 5 -13.00 10.06 -1.01
CA ILE A 5 -13.74 8.84 -0.70
C ILE A 5 -13.08 7.70 -1.46
N LEU A 6 -12.43 6.80 -0.75
CA LEU A 6 -12.00 5.50 -1.27
C LEU A 6 -13.10 4.49 -0.96
N LEU A 7 -13.68 3.89 -1.98
CA LEU A 7 -14.76 2.91 -1.79
C LEU A 7 -14.18 1.62 -1.20
N LEU A 8 -14.52 1.34 0.05
CA LEU A 8 -14.30 0.05 0.70
C LEU A 8 -15.52 -0.84 0.43
N CYS A 9 -15.54 -1.51 -0.71
CA CYS A 9 -16.51 -2.58 -0.90
C CYS A 9 -16.05 -3.79 -0.07
N GLY A 10 -16.72 -4.00 1.08
CA GLY A 10 -16.78 -5.30 1.71
C GLY A 10 -15.77 -5.67 2.79
N VAL A 11 -15.56 -4.82 3.80
CA VAL A 11 -15.13 -5.34 5.11
C VAL A 11 -16.35 -5.42 6.01
N SER A 12 -17.10 -6.51 5.90
CA SER A 12 -17.99 -6.94 6.99
C SER A 12 -17.12 -7.30 8.18
N LEU A 13 -17.03 -6.41 9.15
CA LEU A 13 -16.47 -6.71 10.47
C LEU A 13 -17.42 -7.71 11.16
N MET A 14 -17.27 -9.00 10.86
CA MET A 14 -17.78 -10.02 11.76
C MET A 14 -16.81 -10.14 12.93
N LEU A 15 -17.19 -9.55 14.05
CA LEU A 15 -16.63 -9.86 15.36
C LEU A 15 -16.97 -11.33 15.68
N ILE A 16 -16.16 -12.25 15.21
CA ILE A 16 -16.15 -13.63 15.69
C ILE A 16 -15.15 -13.69 16.83
N SER A 17 -15.64 -13.52 18.05
CA SER A 17 -14.93 -13.98 19.23
C SER A 17 -15.00 -15.51 19.22
N CYS A 18 -13.97 -16.14 18.67
CA CYS A 18 -13.80 -17.60 18.82
C CYS A 18 -12.50 -17.84 19.58
N GLY A 19 -12.63 -18.04 20.88
CA GLY A 19 -11.59 -18.65 21.69
C GLY A 19 -11.35 -20.08 21.20
N ALA A 20 -10.31 -20.29 20.43
CA ALA A 20 -9.81 -21.62 20.09
C ALA A 20 -8.56 -21.89 20.91
N SER A 21 -8.74 -22.69 21.97
CA SER A 21 -7.62 -23.34 22.66
C SER A 21 -6.98 -24.33 21.69
N TYR A 22 -5.77 -24.03 21.23
CA TYR A 22 -4.98 -24.96 20.44
C TYR A 22 -4.22 -25.91 21.38
N ASN A 23 -4.66 -27.17 21.42
CA ASN A 23 -4.00 -28.23 22.14
C ASN A 23 -2.92 -28.86 21.23
N SER A 24 -1.65 -28.59 21.50
CA SER A 24 -0.53 -29.19 20.77
C SER A 24 -0.21 -30.55 21.32
N ASN A 25 -0.63 -31.62 20.63
CA ASN A 25 -0.06 -32.95 20.74
C ASN A 25 0.23 -33.47 19.34
N VAL A 26 1.47 -33.50 18.91
CA VAL A 26 1.95 -34.30 17.79
C VAL A 26 3.14 -35.10 18.21
N SER A 27 2.88 -36.39 18.45
CA SER A 27 3.85 -37.48 18.53
C SER A 27 4.49 -37.75 17.16
N GLY A 28 5.77 -38.07 17.19
CA GLY A 28 6.61 -38.33 16.03
C GLY A 28 6.22 -39.60 15.24
N GLY A 29 6.61 -39.61 13.97
CA GLY A 29 6.55 -40.77 13.07
C GLY A 29 7.35 -40.47 11.81
N GLY A 30 8.54 -41.09 11.69
CA GLY A 30 9.39 -40.93 10.51
C GLY A 30 8.79 -41.65 9.30
N GLY A 31 9.02 -41.08 8.10
CA GLY A 31 8.71 -41.69 6.82
C GLY A 31 9.49 -41.00 5.70
N SER A 32 10.55 -41.66 5.23
CA SER A 32 11.28 -41.31 4.01
C SER A 32 10.38 -41.50 2.78
N GLY A 33 10.28 -40.44 1.93
CA GLY A 33 9.64 -40.54 0.63
C GLY A 33 10.17 -39.46 -0.31
N SER A 34 10.87 -39.92 -1.35
CA SER A 34 11.54 -39.14 -2.39
C SER A 34 10.60 -38.49 -3.37
N ALA A 35 11.04 -37.34 -3.89
CA ALA A 35 10.91 -36.78 -5.24
C ALA A 35 9.52 -36.33 -5.74
N GLY A 36 9.39 -35.03 -5.93
CA GLY A 36 8.41 -34.37 -6.76
C GLY A 36 8.79 -32.90 -6.85
N GLY A 37 9.62 -32.55 -7.86
CA GLY A 37 10.09 -31.19 -8.06
C GLY A 37 8.93 -30.26 -8.46
N GLY A 38 8.46 -29.48 -7.52
CA GLY A 38 7.72 -28.26 -7.78
C GLY A 38 8.64 -27.12 -7.37
N SER A 39 9.11 -26.32 -8.31
CA SER A 39 9.83 -25.09 -8.03
C SER A 39 8.87 -24.12 -7.35
N GLY A 40 8.60 -24.35 -6.08
CA GLY A 40 8.11 -23.31 -5.19
C GLY A 40 9.25 -22.32 -5.04
N VAL A 41 9.05 -21.10 -5.48
CA VAL A 41 9.87 -19.97 -5.12
C VAL A 41 9.80 -19.91 -3.61
N ALA A 42 10.86 -20.35 -2.94
CA ALA A 42 11.02 -20.11 -1.52
C ALA A 42 11.08 -18.58 -1.38
N ALA A 43 10.06 -17.98 -0.77
CA ALA A 43 10.18 -16.71 -0.15
C ALA A 43 11.39 -16.84 0.80
N THR A 44 12.44 -16.09 0.53
CA THR A 44 13.57 -15.95 1.45
C THR A 44 13.07 -15.12 2.60
N SER A 45 12.61 -15.78 3.62
CA SER A 45 11.85 -15.25 4.75
C SER A 45 12.76 -14.61 5.80
N ASP A 46 13.45 -13.54 5.45
CA ASP A 46 14.04 -12.63 6.45
C ASP A 46 13.46 -11.22 6.31
N GLY A 47 12.50 -10.98 5.42
CA GLY A 47 11.87 -9.70 5.17
C GLY A 47 10.44 -9.64 5.69
N GLN A 48 10.07 -8.50 6.21
CA GLN A 48 8.70 -8.14 6.64
C GLN A 48 7.85 -7.69 5.42
N GLU A 49 8.26 -8.10 4.21
CA GLU A 49 7.53 -7.75 2.99
C GLU A 49 6.10 -8.27 3.03
N GLY A 50 5.16 -7.45 2.61
CA GLY A 50 3.77 -7.84 2.63
C GLY A 50 2.80 -6.67 2.64
N VAL A 51 1.52 -7.03 2.70
CA VAL A 51 0.41 -6.09 2.80
C VAL A 51 -0.29 -6.30 4.12
N TYR A 52 -0.51 -5.23 4.84
CA TYR A 52 -1.07 -5.24 6.19
C TYR A 52 -2.19 -4.21 6.31
N SER A 53 -3.23 -4.54 7.04
CA SER A 53 -4.34 -3.63 7.29
C SER A 53 -4.82 -3.75 8.73
N GLY A 54 -5.16 -2.62 9.33
CA GLY A 54 -5.58 -2.60 10.72
C GLY A 54 -6.20 -1.29 11.16
N ILE A 55 -6.41 -1.21 12.48
CA ILE A 55 -6.91 -0.01 13.14
C ILE A 55 -5.87 0.45 14.15
N ALA A 56 -5.49 1.71 14.07
CA ALA A 56 -4.58 2.35 15.01
C ALA A 56 -5.33 2.82 16.27
N SER A 57 -4.60 3.00 17.38
CA SER A 57 -5.15 3.52 18.65
C SER A 57 -5.75 4.93 18.53
N SER A 58 -5.40 5.67 17.48
CA SER A 58 -6.02 6.93 17.09
C SER A 58 -7.42 6.79 16.49
N GLY A 59 -7.86 5.56 16.18
CA GLY A 59 -9.10 5.26 15.49
C GLY A 59 -9.01 5.29 13.96
N TYR A 60 -7.84 5.58 13.40
CA TYR A 60 -7.63 5.48 11.95
C TYR A 60 -7.57 4.03 11.50
N THR A 61 -8.24 3.74 10.39
CA THR A 61 -7.99 2.53 9.60
C THR A 61 -6.84 2.81 8.64
N PHE A 62 -5.96 1.83 8.46
CA PHE A 62 -4.82 1.98 7.57
C PHE A 62 -4.55 0.71 6.76
N TRP A 63 -3.91 0.91 5.62
CA TRP A 63 -3.24 -0.12 4.83
C TRP A 63 -1.78 0.25 4.65
N THR A 64 -0.93 -0.75 4.80
CA THR A 64 0.51 -0.59 4.67
C THR A 64 1.06 -1.70 3.79
N ILE A 65 1.95 -1.34 2.89
CA ILE A 65 2.75 -2.26 2.10
C ILE A 65 4.22 -2.07 2.50
N ILE A 66 4.90 -3.17 2.78
CA ILE A 66 6.36 -3.22 2.93
C ILE A 66 6.88 -3.97 1.71
N LEU A 67 7.71 -3.30 0.93
CA LEU A 67 8.27 -3.81 -0.30
C LEU A 67 9.51 -4.68 -0.06
N PRO A 68 9.93 -5.52 -1.02
CA PRO A 68 11.13 -6.36 -0.90
C PRO A 68 12.42 -5.58 -0.65
N ASN A 69 12.49 -4.31 -1.05
CA ASN A 69 13.61 -3.41 -0.80
C ASN A 69 13.53 -2.67 0.55
N ASN A 70 12.59 -3.07 1.43
CA ASN A 70 12.26 -2.44 2.71
C ASN A 70 11.72 -1.00 2.61
N GLU A 71 11.22 -0.56 1.47
CA GLU A 71 10.41 0.64 1.42
C GLU A 71 9.02 0.38 2.01
N LEU A 72 8.51 1.37 2.74
CA LEU A 72 7.18 1.36 3.32
C LEU A 72 6.33 2.43 2.67
N TYR A 73 5.12 2.03 2.26
CA TYR A 73 4.04 2.92 1.87
C TYR A 73 2.80 2.57 2.68
N GLY A 74 2.17 3.56 3.28
CA GLY A 74 0.94 3.39 4.02
C GLY A 74 -0.05 4.49 3.72
N ILE A 75 -1.32 4.16 3.66
CA ILE A 75 -2.42 5.11 3.59
C ILE A 75 -3.31 4.92 4.80
N TYR A 76 -3.87 6.01 5.32
CA TYR A 76 -4.74 5.95 6.49
C TYR A 76 -5.85 6.99 6.43
N GLY A 77 -6.90 6.72 7.19
CA GLY A 77 -8.04 7.61 7.27
C GLY A 77 -9.16 7.09 8.16
N THR A 78 -10.31 7.71 8.06
CA THR A 78 -11.50 7.34 8.81
C THR A 78 -12.49 6.60 7.93
N VAL A 79 -13.08 5.51 8.44
CA VAL A 79 -14.12 4.78 7.71
C VAL A 79 -15.48 5.43 7.95
N HIS A 80 -16.16 5.81 6.88
CA HIS A 80 -17.51 6.32 6.90
C HIS A 80 -18.36 5.60 5.86
N ARG A 81 -19.46 4.93 6.27
CA ARG A 81 -20.36 4.18 5.36
C ARG A 81 -19.62 3.17 4.47
N ASN A 82 -18.68 2.40 5.05
CA ASN A 82 -17.82 1.44 4.35
C ASN A 82 -16.90 2.07 3.29
N GLN A 83 -16.58 3.34 3.43
CA GLN A 83 -15.62 4.04 2.58
C GLN A 83 -14.49 4.59 3.44
N LEU A 84 -13.25 4.42 3.02
CA LEU A 84 -12.12 5.08 3.65
C LEU A 84 -12.02 6.52 3.13
N LEU A 85 -12.18 7.46 4.03
CA LEU A 85 -11.87 8.86 3.77
C LEU A 85 -10.40 9.06 4.10
N LEU A 86 -9.57 9.22 3.09
CA LEU A 86 -8.13 9.39 3.26
C LEU A 86 -7.81 10.67 4.03
N ASP A 87 -7.05 10.52 5.11
CA ASP A 87 -6.53 11.62 5.92
C ASP A 87 -5.03 11.84 5.69
N GLY A 88 -4.30 10.80 5.22
CA GLY A 88 -2.89 10.92 4.91
C GLY A 88 -2.27 9.68 4.31
N MET A 89 -0.98 9.81 4.02
CA MET A 89 -0.09 8.73 3.61
C MET A 89 1.26 8.85 4.33
N ILE A 90 1.86 7.71 4.63
CA ILE A 90 3.23 7.62 5.12
C ILE A 90 4.09 6.89 4.10
N THR A 91 5.34 7.30 3.97
CA THR A 91 6.34 6.54 3.21
C THR A 91 7.73 6.74 3.80
N GLY A 92 8.59 5.75 3.63
CA GLY A 92 9.97 5.83 4.08
C GLY A 92 10.75 4.55 3.82
N GLN A 93 12.04 4.63 4.13
CA GLN A 93 12.96 3.51 4.02
C GLN A 93 13.14 2.86 5.39
N GLY A 94 12.98 1.55 5.45
CA GLY A 94 13.14 0.77 6.65
C GLY A 94 14.25 -0.24 6.60
N THR A 95 14.34 -0.99 7.70
CA THR A 95 15.20 -2.17 7.86
C THR A 95 14.41 -3.27 8.56
N SER A 96 14.54 -4.48 8.02
CA SER A 96 13.99 -5.71 8.60
C SER A 96 15.07 -6.51 9.32
N GLY A 97 14.73 -7.21 10.38
CA GLY A 97 15.61 -8.14 11.04
C GLY A 97 15.05 -8.68 12.37
N ASN A 98 15.29 -9.97 12.65
CA ASN A 98 14.87 -10.62 13.90
C ASN A 98 13.38 -10.38 14.23
N ASP A 99 12.50 -10.64 13.28
CA ASP A 99 11.05 -10.44 13.39
C ASP A 99 10.62 -8.99 13.72
N THR A 100 11.47 -8.02 13.40
CA THR A 100 11.18 -6.59 13.59
C THR A 100 11.37 -5.82 12.31
N TYR A 101 10.62 -4.73 12.17
CA TYR A 101 10.77 -3.76 11.10
C TYR A 101 10.78 -2.35 11.68
N THR A 102 11.74 -1.53 11.28
CA THR A 102 11.81 -0.13 11.68
C THR A 102 12.07 0.75 10.47
N ALA A 103 11.37 1.88 10.39
CA ALA A 103 11.54 2.84 9.31
C ALA A 103 11.51 4.29 9.82
N SER A 104 12.33 5.14 9.20
CA SER A 104 12.12 6.59 9.25
C SER A 104 11.15 6.95 8.16
N VAL A 105 10.00 7.50 8.52
CA VAL A 105 8.92 7.80 7.58
C VAL A 105 8.60 9.29 7.57
N THR A 106 8.08 9.74 6.42
CA THR A 106 7.46 11.05 6.26
C THR A 106 5.95 10.85 6.18
N ASP A 107 5.21 11.59 6.97
CA ASP A 107 3.75 11.61 7.00
C ASP A 107 3.24 12.84 6.24
N PHE A 108 2.41 12.60 5.23
CA PHE A 108 1.83 13.59 4.34
C PHE A 108 0.32 13.64 4.58
N PHE A 109 -0.16 14.74 5.11
CA PHE A 109 -1.57 14.94 5.43
C PHE A 109 -2.34 15.55 4.24
N TYR A 110 -3.63 15.24 4.13
CA TYR A 110 -4.53 15.82 3.12
C TYR A 110 -4.58 17.36 3.16
N THR A 111 -4.20 17.96 4.28
CA THR A 111 -4.10 19.41 4.45
C THR A 111 -2.84 20.02 3.82
N GLY A 112 -1.93 19.19 3.30
CA GLY A 112 -0.64 19.59 2.77
C GLY A 112 0.46 19.74 3.84
N SER A 113 0.16 19.46 5.12
CA SER A 113 1.20 19.42 6.16
C SER A 113 2.03 18.14 6.05
N VAL A 114 3.31 18.25 6.42
CA VAL A 114 4.29 17.16 6.34
C VAL A 114 5.00 17.06 7.69
N LYS A 115 5.15 15.84 8.19
CA LYS A 115 5.84 15.56 9.44
C LYS A 115 6.75 14.33 9.32
N SER A 116 7.82 14.32 10.11
CA SER A 116 8.69 13.16 10.26
C SER A 116 8.20 12.27 11.40
N ALA A 117 8.23 10.97 11.19
CA ALA A 117 7.86 9.98 12.20
C ALA A 117 8.78 8.76 12.16
N THR A 118 8.74 7.96 13.22
CA THR A 118 9.38 6.65 13.28
C THR A 118 8.31 5.58 13.33
N PHE A 119 8.36 4.67 12.38
CA PHE A 119 7.54 3.46 12.35
C PHE A 119 8.35 2.31 12.95
N SER A 120 7.76 1.56 13.88
CA SER A 120 8.39 0.38 14.49
C SER A 120 7.34 -0.71 14.66
N ALA A 121 7.63 -1.89 14.16
CA ALA A 121 6.73 -3.03 14.26
C ALA A 121 7.50 -4.32 14.51
N SER A 122 6.82 -5.29 15.08
CA SER A 122 7.24 -6.68 15.14
C SER A 122 6.28 -7.53 14.31
N ASP A 123 6.83 -8.52 13.61
CA ASP A 123 6.04 -9.50 12.87
C ASP A 123 6.19 -10.86 13.54
N PHE A 124 5.07 -11.41 13.94
CA PHE A 124 5.02 -12.79 14.42
C PHE A 124 4.81 -13.73 13.24
N THR A 125 5.91 -14.14 12.58
CA THR A 125 5.89 -15.18 11.53
C THR A 125 5.22 -14.78 10.22
N GLY A 126 5.30 -13.51 9.78
CA GLY A 126 4.64 -13.01 8.58
C GLY A 126 3.11 -12.90 8.68
N ALA A 127 2.55 -13.05 9.88
CA ALA A 127 1.11 -13.10 10.08
C ALA A 127 0.50 -11.74 10.47
N SER A 128 1.28 -10.84 11.07
CA SER A 128 0.79 -9.52 11.50
C SER A 128 1.94 -8.55 11.77
N LEU A 129 1.67 -7.25 11.63
CA LEU A 129 2.49 -6.19 12.20
C LEU A 129 1.84 -5.67 13.48
N ASP A 130 2.56 -5.74 14.60
CA ASP A 130 2.18 -5.15 15.87
C ASP A 130 3.20 -4.08 16.24
N GLY A 131 2.78 -2.85 16.38
CA GLY A 131 3.76 -1.79 16.50
C GLY A 131 3.24 -0.41 16.83
N SER A 132 4.05 0.59 16.49
CA SER A 132 3.75 1.99 16.74
C SER A 132 4.33 2.92 15.68
N LEU A 133 3.64 4.03 15.50
CA LEU A 133 4.12 5.23 14.82
C LEU A 133 4.37 6.31 15.87
N THR A 134 5.60 6.83 15.93
CA THR A 134 5.97 7.92 16.84
C THR A 134 6.20 9.20 16.06
N GLU A 135 5.35 10.21 16.27
CA GLU A 135 5.39 11.51 15.60
C GLU A 135 5.41 12.64 16.63
N GLY A 136 6.45 13.48 16.63
CA GLY A 136 6.54 14.61 17.55
C GLY A 136 6.43 14.26 19.04
N GLY A 137 6.80 13.03 19.43
CA GLY A 137 6.65 12.50 20.79
C GLY A 137 5.29 11.85 21.08
N THR A 138 4.34 11.92 20.16
CA THR A 138 3.07 11.20 20.26
C THR A 138 3.24 9.79 19.71
N VAL A 139 2.83 8.79 20.48
CA VAL A 139 2.88 7.37 20.09
C VAL A 139 1.47 6.89 19.72
N THR A 140 1.30 6.43 18.50
CA THR A 140 0.10 5.76 18.01
C THR A 140 0.42 4.28 17.83
N THR A 141 -0.22 3.40 18.58
CA THR A 141 -0.04 1.96 18.46
C THR A 141 -1.00 1.37 17.43
N PHE A 142 -0.63 0.23 16.85
CA PHE A 142 -1.46 -0.47 15.87
C PHE A 142 -1.24 -1.99 15.94
N TYR A 143 -2.25 -2.71 15.46
CA TYR A 143 -2.19 -4.12 15.13
C TYR A 143 -2.74 -4.31 13.72
N ALA A 144 -1.96 -4.92 12.83
CA ALA A 144 -2.31 -5.11 11.43
C ALA A 144 -2.05 -6.55 11.00
N PRO A 145 -3.09 -7.40 10.90
CA PRO A 145 -2.97 -8.71 10.27
C PRO A 145 -2.42 -8.60 8.84
N SER A 146 -1.64 -9.60 8.44
CA SER A 146 -1.22 -9.75 7.06
C SER A 146 -2.42 -10.02 6.17
N MET A 147 -2.49 -9.32 5.04
CA MET A 147 -3.50 -9.53 4.00
C MET A 147 -3.08 -10.61 3.00
N LEU A 148 -1.86 -11.14 3.10
CA LEU A 148 -1.36 -12.18 2.18
C LEU A 148 -2.24 -13.43 2.27
N GLY A 149 -2.71 -13.91 1.11
CA GLY A 149 -3.62 -15.05 1.03
C GLY A 149 -5.09 -14.75 1.34
N SER A 150 -5.45 -13.51 1.65
CA SER A 150 -6.85 -13.10 1.67
C SER A 150 -7.42 -13.24 0.26
N ILE A 151 -8.62 -13.84 0.14
CA ILE A 151 -9.33 -13.94 -1.15
C ILE A 151 -9.90 -12.59 -1.61
N TRP A 152 -9.80 -11.59 -0.77
CA TRP A 152 -10.32 -10.26 -1.00
C TRP A 152 -9.19 -9.26 -0.99
N ASP A 153 -9.23 -8.31 -1.94
CA ASP A 153 -8.34 -7.21 -1.88
C ASP A 153 -6.90 -7.47 -2.42
N TYR A 154 -6.04 -6.48 -2.33
CA TYR A 154 -4.67 -6.49 -2.87
C TYR A 154 -3.79 -7.63 -2.32
N GLY A 155 -4.08 -8.14 -1.12
CA GLY A 155 -3.31 -9.23 -0.51
C GLY A 155 -3.20 -10.50 -1.34
N THR A 156 -4.21 -10.83 -2.17
CA THR A 156 -4.15 -11.99 -3.08
C THR A 156 -3.26 -11.76 -4.28
N THR A 157 -3.16 -10.53 -4.73
CA THR A 157 -2.44 -10.17 -5.95
C THR A 157 -1.01 -9.73 -5.66
N PHE A 158 -0.66 -9.43 -4.41
CA PHE A 158 0.66 -8.95 -4.03
C PHE A 158 1.81 -9.83 -4.53
N VAL A 159 1.67 -11.14 -4.42
CA VAL A 159 2.69 -12.13 -4.87
C VAL A 159 2.61 -12.45 -6.37
N THR A 160 1.77 -11.77 -7.12
CA THR A 160 1.60 -11.96 -8.56
C THR A 160 2.38 -10.87 -9.29
N PRO A 161 3.22 -11.21 -10.30
CA PRO A 161 3.95 -10.18 -11.02
C PRO A 161 3.02 -9.14 -11.65
N ALA A 162 3.35 -7.85 -11.47
CA ALA A 162 2.64 -6.75 -12.10
C ALA A 162 2.71 -6.82 -13.63
N SER A 163 1.63 -6.42 -14.31
CA SER A 163 1.57 -6.37 -15.77
C SER A 163 1.06 -5.02 -16.24
N ILE A 164 1.76 -4.38 -17.18
CA ILE A 164 1.33 -3.10 -17.75
C ILE A 164 -0.09 -3.17 -18.35
N SER A 165 -0.50 -4.32 -18.84
CA SER A 165 -1.85 -4.49 -19.40
C SER A 165 -2.97 -4.29 -18.37
N SER A 166 -2.71 -4.53 -17.08
CA SER A 166 -3.72 -4.35 -16.03
C SER A 166 -4.00 -2.86 -15.75
N ILE A 167 -2.97 -2.01 -15.85
CA ILE A 167 -3.10 -0.58 -15.56
C ILE A 167 -3.23 0.29 -16.82
N SER A 168 -3.00 -0.25 -18.03
CA SER A 168 -3.07 0.54 -19.26
C SER A 168 -4.48 1.05 -19.55
N GLY A 169 -4.56 2.24 -20.12
CA GLY A 169 -5.80 2.96 -20.40
C GLY A 169 -5.94 4.24 -19.61
N THR A 170 -7.16 4.78 -19.54
CA THR A 170 -7.45 6.04 -18.85
C THR A 170 -8.14 5.75 -17.51
N TRP A 171 -7.62 6.38 -16.46
CA TRP A 171 -8.15 6.35 -15.11
C TRP A 171 -8.55 7.77 -14.70
N THR A 172 -9.73 7.92 -14.14
CA THR A 172 -10.19 9.18 -13.56
C THR A 172 -10.50 8.94 -12.09
N GLY A 173 -9.88 9.72 -11.23
CA GLY A 173 -9.98 9.55 -9.78
C GLY A 173 -9.68 10.83 -9.04
N THR A 174 -9.36 10.71 -7.78
CA THR A 174 -9.10 11.84 -6.87
C THR A 174 -7.73 11.73 -6.23
N LEU A 175 -7.12 12.89 -5.98
CA LEU A 175 -5.89 13.01 -5.17
C LEU A 175 -6.22 13.09 -3.68
N LEU A 176 -5.21 12.99 -2.83
CA LEU A 176 -5.34 13.07 -1.37
C LEU A 176 -6.02 14.37 -0.89
N ASP A 177 -5.89 15.46 -1.63
CA ASP A 177 -6.54 16.77 -1.36
C ASP A 177 -7.96 16.91 -1.95
N GLY A 178 -8.50 15.88 -2.61
CA GLY A 178 -9.82 15.87 -3.22
C GLY A 178 -9.89 16.37 -4.66
N MET A 179 -8.77 16.73 -5.27
CA MET A 179 -8.78 17.19 -6.67
C MET A 179 -9.00 16.04 -7.64
N THR A 180 -9.93 16.22 -8.57
CA THR A 180 -10.12 15.26 -9.65
C THR A 180 -8.93 15.29 -10.61
N THR A 181 -8.42 14.11 -10.92
CA THR A 181 -7.25 13.91 -11.77
C THR A 181 -7.54 12.84 -12.81
N THR A 182 -7.06 13.04 -14.02
CA THR A 182 -7.11 12.05 -15.10
C THR A 182 -5.69 11.61 -15.41
N VAL A 183 -5.47 10.30 -15.47
CA VAL A 183 -4.19 9.66 -15.80
C VAL A 183 -4.42 8.72 -16.97
N THR A 184 -3.58 8.78 -17.98
CA THR A 184 -3.57 7.83 -19.10
C THR A 184 -2.23 7.11 -19.14
N ILE A 185 -2.28 5.78 -19.13
CA ILE A 185 -1.11 4.90 -19.17
C ILE A 185 -1.15 4.14 -20.51
N SER A 186 -0.07 4.24 -21.26
CA SER A 186 0.06 3.51 -22.53
C SER A 186 0.34 2.03 -22.30
N SER A 187 0.21 1.22 -23.33
CA SER A 187 0.62 -0.22 -23.29
C SER A 187 2.11 -0.44 -23.07
N THR A 188 2.94 0.60 -23.11
CA THR A 188 4.37 0.56 -22.84
C THR A 188 4.74 1.18 -21.48
N GLY A 189 3.75 1.58 -20.68
CA GLY A 189 3.95 2.17 -19.36
C GLY A 189 4.26 3.68 -19.37
N SER A 190 4.16 4.37 -20.53
CA SER A 190 4.24 5.83 -20.53
C SER A 190 3.01 6.43 -19.88
N VAL A 191 3.22 7.37 -18.97
CA VAL A 191 2.17 8.05 -18.20
C VAL A 191 2.00 9.48 -18.67
N THR A 192 0.77 9.91 -18.87
CA THR A 192 0.39 11.30 -19.03
C THR A 192 -0.81 11.60 -18.15
N GLY A 193 -0.89 12.80 -17.59
CA GLY A 193 -2.05 13.14 -16.78
C GLY A 193 -2.21 14.63 -16.56
N SER A 194 -3.35 14.99 -15.97
CA SER A 194 -3.66 16.36 -15.63
C SER A 194 -4.57 16.45 -14.42
N SER A 195 -4.36 17.51 -13.62
CA SER A 195 -5.16 17.87 -12.46
C SER A 195 -5.22 19.38 -12.34
N SER A 196 -6.43 19.97 -12.37
CA SER A 196 -6.63 21.43 -12.18
C SER A 196 -5.72 22.31 -13.03
N GLY A 197 -5.46 21.92 -14.29
CA GLY A 197 -4.58 22.67 -15.21
C GLY A 197 -3.09 22.33 -15.10
N CYS A 198 -2.65 21.62 -14.07
CA CYS A 198 -1.32 21.05 -13.99
C CYS A 198 -1.27 19.79 -14.84
N SER A 199 -0.34 19.72 -15.80
CA SER A 199 -0.04 18.52 -16.57
C SER A 199 1.21 17.82 -16.00
N PHE A 200 1.29 16.52 -16.17
CA PHE A 200 2.47 15.74 -15.82
C PHE A 200 2.66 14.58 -16.78
N THR A 201 3.90 14.14 -16.90
CA THR A 201 4.29 12.98 -17.74
C THR A 201 5.24 12.10 -16.95
N GLY A 202 5.38 10.84 -17.38
CA GLY A 202 6.29 9.93 -16.71
C GLY A 202 6.18 8.50 -17.19
N THR A 203 6.52 7.59 -16.28
CA THR A 203 6.49 6.15 -16.54
C THR A 203 5.95 5.38 -15.34
N ALA A 204 5.31 4.26 -15.62
CA ALA A 204 4.99 3.20 -14.67
C ALA A 204 5.61 1.90 -15.18
N VAL A 205 6.49 1.29 -14.39
CA VAL A 205 7.24 0.10 -14.80
C VAL A 205 6.97 -1.01 -13.79
N PRO A 206 6.59 -2.23 -14.21
CA PRO A 206 6.46 -3.36 -13.30
C PRO A 206 7.77 -3.57 -12.52
N ASP A 207 7.69 -3.70 -11.21
CA ASP A 207 8.87 -3.95 -10.39
C ASP A 207 9.48 -5.32 -10.70
N SER A 208 10.79 -5.41 -10.54
CA SER A 208 11.57 -6.61 -10.87
C SER A 208 11.46 -7.74 -9.82
N SER A 209 10.96 -7.46 -8.64
CA SER A 209 10.81 -8.43 -7.53
C SER A 209 9.72 -9.49 -7.76
N LYS A 210 8.94 -9.35 -8.84
CA LYS A 210 7.79 -10.20 -9.18
C LYS A 210 6.61 -10.08 -8.23
N THR A 211 6.51 -8.96 -7.53
CA THR A 211 5.34 -8.56 -6.76
C THR A 211 4.44 -7.65 -7.59
N ASN A 212 3.19 -7.48 -7.16
CA ASN A 212 2.20 -6.69 -7.92
C ASN A 212 2.29 -5.20 -7.57
N PHE A 213 3.40 -4.57 -7.92
CA PHE A 213 3.46 -3.12 -7.90
C PHE A 213 4.29 -2.58 -9.08
N PHE A 214 4.16 -1.31 -9.34
CA PHE A 214 4.85 -0.60 -10.41
C PHE A 214 5.67 0.52 -9.79
N ASP A 215 6.91 0.66 -10.23
CA ASP A 215 7.69 1.86 -9.98
C ASP A 215 7.14 3.01 -10.81
N VAL A 216 6.84 4.12 -10.18
CA VAL A 216 6.30 5.31 -10.82
C VAL A 216 7.28 6.46 -10.73
N SER A 217 7.58 7.06 -11.88
CA SER A 217 8.37 8.29 -11.96
C SER A 217 7.61 9.31 -12.82
N LEU A 218 7.33 10.46 -12.24
CA LEU A 218 6.58 11.55 -12.87
C LEU A 218 7.43 12.81 -12.93
N THR A 219 7.18 13.65 -13.93
CA THR A 219 7.69 15.03 -14.00
C THR A 219 6.50 15.95 -14.20
N PHE A 220 6.34 16.90 -13.29
CA PHE A 220 5.30 17.92 -13.42
C PHE A 220 5.68 18.93 -14.52
N GLY A 221 4.66 19.43 -15.22
CA GLY A 221 4.81 20.55 -16.15
C GLY A 221 5.16 21.85 -15.46
N GLY A 222 5.13 22.92 -16.23
CA GLY A 222 5.31 24.28 -15.69
C GLY A 222 4.10 24.75 -14.86
N SER A 223 4.03 26.06 -14.60
CA SER A 223 2.83 26.67 -13.99
C SER A 223 1.57 26.27 -14.79
N PRO A 224 0.44 25.90 -14.12
CA PRO A 224 0.11 26.15 -12.71
C PRO A 224 0.38 24.94 -11.75
N CYS A 225 1.29 24.03 -12.07
CA CYS A 225 1.62 22.95 -11.15
C CYS A 225 2.17 23.50 -9.83
N ALA A 226 1.82 22.88 -8.69
CA ALA A 226 2.31 23.29 -7.37
C ALA A 226 3.84 23.08 -7.24
N PHE A 227 4.39 22.10 -7.95
CA PHE A 227 5.83 21.79 -8.01
C PHE A 227 6.32 21.83 -9.46
N PRO A 228 6.44 23.04 -10.08
CA PRO A 228 6.73 23.17 -11.50
C PRO A 228 8.09 22.56 -11.87
N ASN A 229 8.09 21.70 -12.90
CA ASN A 229 9.27 21.00 -13.44
C ASN A 229 10.00 20.09 -12.43
N GLN A 230 9.36 19.73 -11.32
CA GLN A 230 9.95 18.80 -10.36
C GLN A 230 9.53 17.36 -10.67
N ALA A 231 10.39 16.42 -10.27
CA ALA A 231 10.11 15.01 -10.32
C ALA A 231 9.38 14.55 -9.05
N ALA A 232 8.46 13.59 -9.22
CA ALA A 232 7.85 12.81 -8.15
C ALA A 232 8.06 11.34 -8.41
N ASN A 233 8.40 10.58 -7.37
CA ASN A 233 8.62 9.14 -7.47
C ASN A 233 7.77 8.41 -6.42
N GLY A 234 7.49 7.15 -6.68
CA GLY A 234 6.73 6.30 -5.77
C GLY A 234 6.26 5.03 -6.44
N ILE A 235 5.15 4.50 -5.99
CA ILE A 235 4.60 3.23 -6.47
C ILE A 235 3.16 3.36 -6.95
N ALA A 236 2.75 2.39 -7.77
CA ALA A 236 1.34 2.15 -8.08
C ALA A 236 0.98 0.69 -7.84
N VAL A 237 -0.25 0.45 -7.43
CA VAL A 237 -0.83 -0.88 -7.28
C VAL A 237 -2.21 -0.94 -7.93
N GLU A 238 -2.55 -2.10 -8.50
CA GLU A 238 -3.87 -2.37 -9.05
C GLU A 238 -4.35 -3.72 -8.55
N TYR A 239 -5.61 -3.79 -8.17
CA TYR A 239 -6.24 -5.01 -7.66
C TYR A 239 -7.76 -4.97 -7.86
N LEU A 240 -8.34 -6.16 -7.90
CA LEU A 240 -9.78 -6.34 -8.02
C LEU A 240 -10.42 -6.19 -6.64
N LEU A 241 -11.46 -5.36 -6.54
CA LEU A 241 -12.24 -5.24 -5.32
C LEU A 241 -13.08 -6.49 -5.05
N SER A 242 -13.61 -6.58 -3.85
CA SER A 242 -14.39 -7.74 -3.37
C SER A 242 -15.68 -8.03 -4.17
N ASP A 243 -16.13 -7.09 -4.99
CA ASP A 243 -17.25 -7.28 -5.93
C ASP A 243 -16.85 -8.14 -7.15
N ASN A 244 -15.57 -8.45 -7.32
CA ASN A 244 -14.97 -9.18 -8.43
C ASN A 244 -15.24 -8.55 -9.83
N VAL A 245 -15.53 -7.27 -9.88
CA VAL A 245 -15.83 -6.53 -11.11
C VAL A 245 -15.03 -5.23 -11.19
N THR A 246 -14.93 -4.50 -10.09
CA THR A 246 -14.29 -3.19 -10.03
C THR A 246 -12.80 -3.32 -9.76
N ASN A 247 -11.98 -2.76 -10.63
CA ASN A 247 -10.54 -2.61 -10.40
C ASN A 247 -10.26 -1.30 -9.66
N GLN A 248 -9.52 -1.39 -8.58
CA GLN A 248 -8.97 -0.25 -7.84
C GLN A 248 -7.54 0.02 -8.31
N PHE A 249 -7.23 1.26 -8.60
CA PHE A 249 -5.89 1.72 -8.94
C PHE A 249 -5.45 2.80 -7.95
N LEU A 250 -4.38 2.54 -7.23
CA LEU A 250 -3.78 3.46 -6.27
C LEU A 250 -2.37 3.83 -6.72
N VAL A 251 -2.04 5.12 -6.65
CA VAL A 251 -0.69 5.63 -6.91
C VAL A 251 -0.28 6.51 -5.75
N ALA A 252 0.82 6.18 -5.09
CA ALA A 252 1.42 6.97 -4.03
C ALA A 252 2.75 7.54 -4.53
N VAL A 253 2.86 8.86 -4.61
CA VAL A 253 4.09 9.53 -5.10
C VAL A 253 4.46 10.70 -4.21
N THR A 254 5.77 10.98 -4.16
CA THR A 254 6.32 12.09 -3.37
C THR A 254 7.30 12.94 -4.19
N VAL A 255 7.36 14.22 -3.87
CA VAL A 255 8.40 15.16 -4.30
C VAL A 255 9.42 15.25 -3.16
N GLY A 256 10.32 14.29 -3.10
CA GLY A 256 11.20 14.11 -1.94
C GLY A 256 10.39 14.03 -0.64
N ASN A 257 10.89 14.71 0.41
CA ASN A 257 10.19 14.80 1.70
C ASN A 257 9.34 16.07 1.83
N SER A 258 9.10 16.81 0.75
CA SER A 258 8.42 18.11 0.82
C SER A 258 6.93 18.04 0.50
N ALA A 259 6.51 17.06 -0.28
CA ALA A 259 5.10 16.84 -0.61
C ALA A 259 4.87 15.39 -1.01
N GLY A 260 3.66 14.91 -0.77
CA GLY A 260 3.21 13.59 -1.19
C GLY A 260 1.71 13.60 -1.48
N THR A 261 1.27 12.68 -2.33
CA THR A 261 -0.15 12.50 -2.62
C THR A 261 -0.44 11.06 -2.98
N VAL A 262 -1.70 10.69 -2.79
CA VAL A 262 -2.28 9.43 -3.27
C VAL A 262 -3.30 9.76 -4.34
N PHE A 263 -3.21 9.12 -5.49
CA PHE A 263 -4.25 9.09 -6.49
C PHE A 263 -5.03 7.79 -6.33
N ALA A 264 -6.34 7.88 -6.24
CA ALA A 264 -7.25 6.74 -6.15
C ALA A 264 -8.29 6.79 -7.26
N ALA A 265 -8.39 5.70 -8.02
CA ALA A 265 -9.33 5.58 -9.13
C ALA A 265 -9.90 4.16 -9.21
N GLU A 266 -11.08 4.05 -9.80
CA GLU A 266 -11.79 2.79 -10.02
C GLU A 266 -12.27 2.70 -11.47
N ARG A 267 -12.39 1.48 -12.00
CA ARG A 267 -13.02 1.20 -13.32
C ARG A 267 -13.54 -0.23 -13.43
#